data_e1901f8469c8bc56592393b31c13dcef
#
_entry.id   e1901f8469c8bc56592393b31c13dcef
#
_cell.length_a   1.000
_cell.length_b   1.000
_cell.length_c   1.000
_cell.angle_alpha   90.00
_cell.angle_beta   90.00
_cell.angle_gamma   90.00
#
_symmetry.space_group_name_H-M   'P 1'
#
loop_
_entity.id
_entity.type
_entity.pdbx_description
1 polymer ?
#
loop_
_entity_poly.entity_id
_entity_poly.type
_entity_poly.pdbx_seq_one_letter_code
_entity_poly.pdbx_strand_id
1 'polypeptide(L)'
;MAYDYSMLFSSLNSSNFYGTSSASLDFTTLSTIKNGSYKKLLNAYYKKESGSTDKTQTDKSNVIGSSKEKINSAGVRDSAASVTDAVNALNKSSLWKKTEKTDESGNKTEEYDKDAIYKSVKSFVDSYNSLVDKTGDSSDTSVLRRASIMVNSTKANKNLLSQVGISIGTDNKLSIDEDEFKKSEMVTAKSLFSGVGSYGKNIQADASMIYGSAVADIAKLSGSTYGSTGAYQYNSFASFNRYL
;
A
#
# COMPACT_ATOMS: atom_id res chain seq x y z
N MET A 1 15.15 -38.26 13.55
CA MET A 1 14.43 -37.33 14.43
C MET A 1 13.73 -36.33 13.58
N ALA A 2 12.42 -36.39 13.46
CA ALA A 2 11.63 -35.43 12.70
C ALA A 2 11.36 -34.24 13.64
N TYR A 3 11.83 -33.06 13.27
CA TYR A 3 11.55 -31.84 14.01
C TYR A 3 10.14 -31.37 13.64
N ASP A 4 9.29 -31.27 14.65
CA ASP A 4 7.93 -30.74 14.51
C ASP A 4 7.97 -29.22 14.43
N TYR A 5 7.75 -28.68 13.22
CA TYR A 5 7.76 -27.25 12.93
C TYR A 5 6.43 -26.53 13.25
N SER A 6 5.45 -27.25 13.82
CA SER A 6 4.14 -26.68 14.17
C SER A 6 4.23 -25.60 15.26
N MET A 7 5.26 -25.65 16.11
CA MET A 7 5.48 -24.69 17.19
C MET A 7 5.97 -23.31 16.71
N LEU A 8 6.59 -23.22 15.52
CA LEU A 8 7.11 -21.95 14.99
C LEU A 8 6.01 -21.00 14.53
N PHE A 9 4.84 -21.52 14.22
CA PHE A 9 3.68 -20.73 13.77
C PHE A 9 2.71 -20.39 14.91
N SER A 10 2.76 -21.08 16.04
CA SER A 10 1.91 -20.78 17.19
C SER A 10 2.34 -19.52 17.95
N SER A 11 3.61 -19.12 17.89
CA SER A 11 4.10 -17.91 18.57
C SER A 11 3.73 -16.61 17.83
N LEU A 12 3.28 -16.68 16.58
CA LEU A 12 2.73 -15.54 15.84
C LEU A 12 1.31 -15.17 16.25
N ASN A 13 0.66 -16.02 17.05
CA ASN A 13 -0.72 -15.83 17.50
C ASN A 13 -0.84 -15.24 18.92
N SER A 14 0.26 -14.91 19.57
CA SER A 14 0.25 -14.38 20.95
C SER A 14 0.99 -13.05 21.06
N SER A 15 0.47 -12.02 20.46
CA SER A 15 0.72 -10.66 20.95
C SER A 15 -0.60 -9.92 21.04
N ASN A 16 -1.11 -9.86 22.27
CA ASN A 16 -2.19 -8.97 22.67
C ASN A 16 -1.92 -7.56 22.18
N PHE A 17 -2.54 -7.21 21.05
CA PHE A 17 -2.73 -5.84 20.66
C PHE A 17 -4.22 -5.51 20.90
N TYR A 18 -4.47 -4.59 21.78
CA TYR A 18 -5.80 -4.16 22.17
C TYR A 18 -6.66 -3.80 20.95
N GLY A 19 -7.76 -4.49 20.83
CA GLY A 19 -8.97 -4.06 20.16
C GLY A 19 -8.94 -4.08 18.63
N THR A 20 -9.53 -5.10 18.10
CA THR A 20 -10.26 -5.40 16.87
C THR A 20 -9.72 -6.65 16.18
N SER A 21 -10.63 -7.65 16.08
CA SER A 21 -10.60 -8.82 15.21
C SER A 21 -9.22 -9.29 14.73
N SER A 22 -8.79 -10.44 15.24
CA SER A 22 -7.63 -11.20 14.77
C SER A 22 -7.66 -11.35 13.24
N ALA A 23 -6.99 -10.44 12.55
CA ALA A 23 -6.62 -10.64 11.18
C ALA A 23 -5.52 -11.71 11.18
N SER A 24 -5.92 -12.99 11.10
CA SER A 24 -4.98 -14.03 10.75
C SER A 24 -4.31 -13.61 9.45
N LEU A 25 -2.98 -13.57 9.45
CA LEU A 25 -2.22 -13.33 8.25
C LEU A 25 -2.59 -14.45 7.26
N ASP A 26 -3.46 -14.13 6.31
CA ASP A 26 -3.78 -15.03 5.24
C ASP A 26 -2.56 -15.10 4.31
N PHE A 27 -1.75 -16.15 4.50
CA PHE A 27 -0.57 -16.42 3.68
C PHE A 27 -0.92 -16.58 2.20
N THR A 28 -2.16 -16.92 1.87
CA THR A 28 -2.64 -16.98 0.50
C THR A 28 -2.71 -15.58 -0.10
N THR A 29 -3.09 -14.59 0.68
CA THR A 29 -3.10 -13.17 0.28
C THR A 29 -1.68 -12.64 0.08
N LEU A 30 -0.72 -13.00 0.93
CA LEU A 30 0.70 -12.66 0.74
C LEU A 30 1.28 -13.29 -0.53
N SER A 31 0.92 -14.54 -0.84
CA SER A 31 1.38 -15.22 -2.05
C SER A 31 0.80 -14.62 -3.33
N THR A 32 -0.37 -14.01 -3.25
CA THR A 32 -1.05 -13.37 -4.39
C THR A 32 -0.65 -11.91 -4.59
N ILE A 33 0.08 -11.27 -3.66
CA ILE A 33 0.61 -9.91 -3.89
C ILE A 33 1.65 -9.89 -5.02
N LYS A 34 2.30 -10.97 -5.31
CA LYS A 34 2.98 -11.33 -6.57
C LYS A 34 3.62 -12.72 -6.39
N ASN A 35 3.60 -13.53 -7.43
CA ASN A 35 4.15 -14.91 -7.44
C ASN A 35 5.64 -15.05 -7.01
N GLY A 36 6.27 -14.04 -6.48
CA GLY A 36 7.62 -14.01 -5.95
C GLY A 36 7.73 -13.57 -4.49
N SER A 37 6.69 -12.95 -3.89
CA SER A 37 6.83 -12.35 -2.55
C SER A 37 6.95 -13.41 -1.47
N TYR A 38 6.19 -14.50 -1.55
CA TYR A 38 6.34 -15.63 -0.64
C TYR A 38 7.70 -16.31 -0.77
N LYS A 39 8.18 -16.51 -2.01
CA LYS A 39 9.50 -17.07 -2.28
C LYS A 39 10.63 -16.15 -1.79
N LYS A 40 10.45 -14.83 -1.90
CA LYS A 40 11.40 -13.85 -1.37
C LYS A 40 11.39 -13.84 0.16
N LEU A 41 10.22 -13.91 0.80
CA LEU A 41 10.08 -13.99 2.26
C LEU A 41 10.72 -15.29 2.78
N LEU A 42 10.44 -16.40 2.12
CA LEU A 42 11.01 -17.70 2.45
C LEU A 42 12.54 -17.71 2.27
N ASN A 43 13.04 -17.15 1.18
CA ASN A 43 14.48 -17.03 0.92
C ASN A 43 15.16 -16.07 1.92
N ALA A 44 14.52 -14.98 2.33
CA ALA A 44 15.03 -14.09 3.36
C ALA A 44 15.08 -14.78 4.73
N TYR A 45 14.07 -15.58 5.06
CA TYR A 45 14.01 -16.37 6.28
C TYR A 45 15.11 -17.43 6.32
N TYR A 46 15.23 -18.26 5.28
CA TYR A 46 16.25 -19.31 5.22
C TYR A 46 17.66 -18.76 5.11
N LYS A 47 17.87 -17.60 4.48
CA LYS A 47 19.19 -16.94 4.41
C LYS A 47 19.64 -16.41 5.77
N LYS A 48 18.69 -16.08 6.65
CA LYS A 48 18.96 -15.66 8.02
C LYS A 48 19.25 -16.85 8.95
N GLU A 49 18.61 -17.99 8.68
CA GLU A 49 18.73 -19.20 9.51
C GLU A 49 19.95 -20.07 9.14
N SER A 50 20.31 -20.10 7.85
CA SER A 50 21.51 -20.79 7.36
C SER A 50 22.75 -19.96 7.59
N GLY A 51 23.04 -19.53 8.84
CA GLY A 51 24.24 -18.77 9.21
C GLY A 51 25.50 -19.21 8.47
N SER A 52 25.58 -18.88 7.18
CA SER A 52 26.73 -19.15 6.35
C SER A 52 27.83 -18.19 6.71
N THR A 53 28.71 -18.68 7.58
CA THR A 53 30.04 -18.13 7.81
C THR A 53 30.87 -18.34 6.55
N ASP A 54 30.66 -17.58 5.50
CA ASP A 54 31.62 -17.45 4.42
C ASP A 54 32.12 -15.99 4.38
N LYS A 55 33.24 -15.80 5.09
CA LYS A 55 33.91 -14.52 5.28
C LYS A 55 34.91 -14.23 4.18
N THR A 56 34.57 -14.25 2.90
CA THR A 56 35.62 -13.87 1.93
C THR A 56 35.16 -13.28 0.59
N GLN A 57 33.88 -12.83 0.44
CA GLN A 57 33.49 -12.10 -0.78
C GLN A 57 32.45 -11.01 -0.53
N THR A 58 32.74 -10.09 0.42
CA THR A 58 31.69 -9.36 1.11
C THR A 58 31.40 -7.94 0.58
N ASP A 59 32.27 -7.28 -0.16
CA ASP A 59 32.12 -5.81 -0.24
C ASP A 59 31.36 -5.27 -1.46
N LYS A 60 31.35 -5.96 -2.58
CA LYS A 60 30.65 -5.41 -3.79
C LYS A 60 29.21 -5.87 -3.94
N SER A 61 28.87 -7.09 -3.54
CA SER A 61 27.50 -7.62 -3.68
C SER A 61 26.53 -7.02 -2.64
N ASN A 62 27.01 -6.72 -1.42
CA ASN A 62 26.20 -6.09 -0.38
C ASN A 62 25.86 -4.63 -0.69
N VAL A 63 26.78 -3.88 -1.30
CA VAL A 63 26.55 -2.49 -1.72
C VAL A 63 25.50 -2.42 -2.84
N ILE A 64 25.56 -3.31 -3.82
CA ILE A 64 24.60 -3.36 -4.92
C ILE A 64 23.22 -3.82 -4.42
N GLY A 65 23.16 -4.82 -3.52
CA GLY A 65 21.93 -5.30 -2.90
C GLY A 65 21.24 -4.20 -2.09
N SER A 66 21.98 -3.50 -1.24
CA SER A 66 21.44 -2.40 -0.42
C SER A 66 20.94 -1.21 -1.27
N SER A 67 21.61 -0.90 -2.38
CA SER A 67 21.17 0.15 -3.31
C SER A 67 19.86 -0.20 -4.00
N LYS A 68 19.70 -1.45 -4.46
CA LYS A 68 18.46 -1.92 -5.08
C LYS A 68 17.31 -1.94 -4.08
N GLU A 69 17.55 -2.39 -2.86
CA GLU A 69 16.56 -2.38 -1.79
C GLU A 69 16.12 -0.96 -1.43
N LYS A 70 17.04 0.00 -1.37
CA LYS A 70 16.70 1.42 -1.17
C LYS A 70 15.82 1.97 -2.27
N ILE A 71 16.12 1.66 -3.53
CA ILE A 71 15.32 2.08 -4.68
C ILE A 71 13.91 1.48 -4.57
N ASN A 72 13.79 0.19 -4.20
CA ASN A 72 12.49 -0.44 -4.00
C ASN A 72 11.71 0.22 -2.87
N SER A 73 12.34 0.46 -1.72
CA SER A 73 11.68 1.10 -0.58
C SER A 73 11.29 2.55 -0.87
N ALA A 74 12.09 3.28 -1.65
CA ALA A 74 11.72 4.61 -2.16
C ALA A 74 10.49 4.52 -3.08
N GLY A 75 10.44 3.53 -3.97
CA GLY A 75 9.28 3.29 -4.83
C GLY A 75 8.00 2.97 -4.02
N VAL A 76 8.11 2.18 -2.95
CA VAL A 76 6.99 1.93 -2.01
C VAL A 76 6.54 3.22 -1.34
N ARG A 77 7.48 4.00 -0.80
CA ARG A 77 7.19 5.29 -0.16
C ARG A 77 6.42 6.21 -1.10
N ASP A 78 6.92 6.39 -2.32
CA ASP A 78 6.35 7.33 -3.29
C ASP A 78 4.97 6.86 -3.78
N SER A 79 4.78 5.56 -3.99
CA SER A 79 3.47 5.00 -4.34
C SER A 79 2.46 5.14 -3.20
N ALA A 80 2.89 4.98 -1.94
CA ALA A 80 2.03 5.19 -0.78
C ALA A 80 1.61 6.66 -0.62
N ALA A 81 2.53 7.61 -0.89
CA ALA A 81 2.20 9.03 -0.95
C ALA A 81 1.16 9.31 -2.05
N SER A 82 1.33 8.73 -3.24
CA SER A 82 0.39 8.90 -4.37
C SER A 82 -1.02 8.42 -4.02
N VAL A 83 -1.17 7.31 -3.29
CA VAL A 83 -2.48 6.87 -2.77
C VAL A 83 -3.09 7.91 -1.84
N THR A 84 -2.28 8.45 -0.93
CA THR A 84 -2.73 9.49 0.01
C THR A 84 -3.21 10.73 -0.73
N ASP A 85 -2.48 11.18 -1.75
CA ASP A 85 -2.84 12.34 -2.56
C ASP A 85 -4.13 12.09 -3.36
N ALA A 86 -4.27 10.90 -3.94
CA ALA A 86 -5.48 10.52 -4.67
C ALA A 86 -6.72 10.51 -3.76
N VAL A 87 -6.60 9.98 -2.54
CA VAL A 87 -7.71 10.02 -1.56
C VAL A 87 -8.00 11.45 -1.10
N ASN A 88 -6.98 12.28 -0.92
CA ASN A 88 -7.18 13.70 -0.59
C ASN A 88 -7.94 14.43 -1.71
N ALA A 89 -7.65 14.13 -2.98
CA ALA A 89 -8.40 14.66 -4.11
C ALA A 89 -9.87 14.22 -4.08
N LEU A 90 -10.15 12.94 -3.77
CA LEU A 90 -11.49 12.39 -3.62
C LEU A 90 -12.26 12.96 -2.42
N ASN A 91 -11.57 13.46 -1.39
CA ASN A 91 -12.21 14.09 -0.24
C ASN A 91 -12.52 15.58 -0.44
N LYS A 92 -12.16 16.19 -1.56
CA LYS A 92 -12.52 17.59 -1.86
C LYS A 92 -14.03 17.69 -2.05
N SER A 93 -14.69 18.51 -1.23
CA SER A 93 -16.13 18.72 -1.31
C SER A 93 -16.58 19.27 -2.66
N SER A 94 -15.73 20.03 -3.34
CA SER A 94 -15.99 20.59 -4.67
C SER A 94 -16.19 19.49 -5.73
N LEU A 95 -15.51 18.34 -5.62
CA LEU A 95 -15.63 17.23 -6.55
C LEU A 95 -17.05 16.62 -6.54
N TRP A 96 -17.72 16.66 -5.39
CA TRP A 96 -19.02 16.05 -5.18
C TRP A 96 -20.15 17.08 -5.16
N LYS A 97 -19.94 18.28 -5.71
CA LYS A 97 -21.01 19.25 -5.90
C LYS A 97 -21.72 18.94 -7.19
N LYS A 98 -23.05 19.04 -7.14
CA LYS A 98 -23.86 19.03 -8.34
C LYS A 98 -23.79 20.41 -8.99
N THR A 99 -23.77 20.44 -10.29
CA THR A 99 -23.86 21.64 -11.11
C THR A 99 -25.17 21.71 -11.82
N GLU A 100 -25.77 22.89 -11.94
CA GLU A 100 -26.95 23.11 -12.76
C GLU A 100 -26.61 22.93 -14.23
N LYS A 101 -27.34 22.05 -14.90
CA LYS A 101 -27.38 21.97 -16.36
C LYS A 101 -28.77 22.38 -16.84
N THR A 102 -28.81 23.20 -17.85
CA THR A 102 -30.06 23.57 -18.53
C THR A 102 -30.15 22.77 -19.83
N ASP A 103 -31.22 22.01 -20.00
CA ASP A 103 -31.47 21.28 -21.25
C ASP A 103 -31.93 22.22 -22.37
N GLU A 104 -32.03 21.69 -23.61
CA GLU A 104 -32.46 22.47 -24.76
C GLU A 104 -33.91 23.00 -24.64
N SER A 105 -34.67 22.46 -23.69
CA SER A 105 -36.06 22.87 -23.38
C SER A 105 -36.11 23.90 -22.25
N GLY A 106 -34.98 24.34 -21.71
CA GLY A 106 -34.89 25.32 -20.60
C GLY A 106 -35.11 24.75 -19.23
N ASN A 107 -35.21 23.42 -19.06
CA ASN A 107 -35.36 22.79 -17.76
C ASN A 107 -34.00 22.73 -17.07
N LYS A 108 -33.93 23.08 -15.78
CA LYS A 108 -32.74 23.00 -14.96
C LYS A 108 -32.68 21.66 -14.23
N THR A 109 -31.61 20.92 -14.42
CA THR A 109 -31.28 19.70 -13.70
C THR A 109 -29.97 19.87 -12.94
N GLU A 110 -29.89 19.28 -11.75
CA GLU A 110 -28.64 19.24 -10.97
C GLU A 110 -27.95 17.89 -11.17
N GLU A 111 -26.80 17.91 -11.77
CA GLU A 111 -26.02 16.69 -12.05
C GLU A 111 -24.59 16.76 -11.50
N TYR A 112 -24.07 15.59 -11.14
CA TYR A 112 -22.66 15.43 -10.82
C TYR A 112 -21.79 15.50 -12.08
N ASP A 113 -20.61 16.09 -11.97
CA ASP A 113 -19.58 15.95 -13.00
C ASP A 113 -18.96 14.53 -12.92
N LYS A 114 -19.64 13.59 -13.58
CA LYS A 114 -19.24 12.18 -13.59
C LYS A 114 -17.86 11.96 -14.21
N ASP A 115 -17.45 12.80 -15.16
CA ASP A 115 -16.13 12.69 -15.80
C ASP A 115 -15.02 13.10 -14.84
N ALA A 116 -15.18 14.19 -14.10
CA ALA A 116 -14.21 14.62 -13.10
C ALA A 116 -14.12 13.62 -11.95
N ILE A 117 -15.25 13.07 -11.51
CA ILE A 117 -15.29 12.04 -10.46
C ILE A 117 -14.60 10.77 -10.95
N TYR A 118 -14.92 10.29 -12.16
CA TYR A 118 -14.29 9.12 -12.76
C TYR A 118 -12.77 9.27 -12.85
N LYS A 119 -12.27 10.40 -13.36
CA LYS A 119 -10.84 10.68 -13.44
C LYS A 119 -10.16 10.62 -12.07
N SER A 120 -10.81 11.14 -11.04
CA SER A 120 -10.27 11.13 -9.67
C SER A 120 -10.26 9.72 -9.08
N VAL A 121 -11.32 8.92 -9.30
CA VAL A 121 -11.37 7.51 -8.86
C VAL A 121 -10.38 6.66 -9.65
N LYS A 122 -10.24 6.90 -10.97
CA LYS A 122 -9.24 6.20 -11.79
C LYS A 122 -7.82 6.49 -11.28
N SER A 123 -7.51 7.73 -10.94
CA SER A 123 -6.21 8.09 -10.35
C SER A 123 -5.96 7.34 -9.02
N PHE A 124 -6.99 7.19 -8.20
CA PHE A 124 -6.91 6.35 -7.00
C PHE A 124 -6.63 4.88 -7.33
N VAL A 125 -7.35 4.30 -8.30
CA VAL A 125 -7.15 2.92 -8.76
C VAL A 125 -5.72 2.71 -9.26
N ASP A 126 -5.22 3.62 -10.09
CA ASP A 126 -3.87 3.55 -10.64
C ASP A 126 -2.80 3.64 -9.54
N SER A 127 -2.99 4.54 -8.56
CA SER A 127 -2.09 4.70 -7.41
C SER A 127 -2.11 3.49 -6.49
N TYR A 128 -3.29 2.93 -6.20
CA TYR A 128 -3.47 1.70 -5.43
C TYR A 128 -2.72 0.53 -6.09
N ASN A 129 -2.91 0.36 -7.40
CA ASN A 129 -2.26 -0.70 -8.18
C ASN A 129 -0.73 -0.56 -8.17
N SER A 130 -0.23 0.67 -8.32
CA SER A 130 1.19 0.95 -8.20
C SER A 130 1.73 0.56 -6.81
N LEU A 131 1.00 0.89 -5.75
CA LEU A 131 1.41 0.54 -4.39
C LEU A 131 1.41 -0.98 -4.18
N VAL A 132 0.40 -1.71 -4.68
CA VAL A 132 0.37 -3.18 -4.64
C VAL A 132 1.60 -3.77 -5.33
N ASP A 133 1.95 -3.27 -6.52
CA ASP A 133 3.14 -3.74 -7.26
C ASP A 133 4.43 -3.47 -6.49
N LYS A 134 4.62 -2.23 -6.02
CA LYS A 134 5.85 -1.84 -5.32
C LYS A 134 6.03 -2.58 -4.00
N THR A 135 4.94 -2.77 -3.25
CA THR A 135 5.00 -3.56 -2.00
C THR A 135 5.32 -5.02 -2.27
N GLY A 136 4.85 -5.59 -3.40
CA GLY A 136 5.18 -6.95 -3.81
C GLY A 136 6.68 -7.18 -4.07
N ASP A 137 7.43 -6.15 -4.41
CA ASP A 137 8.88 -6.21 -4.63
C ASP A 137 9.70 -5.90 -3.36
N SER A 138 9.05 -5.56 -2.24
CA SER A 138 9.72 -5.25 -0.98
C SER A 138 10.30 -6.49 -0.30
N SER A 139 11.46 -6.34 0.32
CA SER A 139 12.05 -7.33 1.23
C SER A 139 11.72 -7.04 2.71
N ASP A 140 11.18 -5.86 3.03
CA ASP A 140 10.80 -5.51 4.40
C ASP A 140 9.47 -6.16 4.79
N THR A 141 9.51 -6.95 5.86
CA THR A 141 8.33 -7.70 6.34
C THR A 141 7.24 -6.79 6.91
N SER A 142 7.58 -5.61 7.40
CA SER A 142 6.60 -4.64 7.91
C SER A 142 5.81 -4.04 6.75
N VAL A 143 6.48 -3.70 5.64
CA VAL A 143 5.84 -3.26 4.41
C VAL A 143 4.88 -4.32 3.89
N LEU A 144 5.35 -5.57 3.74
CA LEU A 144 4.54 -6.69 3.24
C LEU A 144 3.30 -6.95 4.10
N ARG A 145 3.46 -6.93 5.43
CA ARG A 145 2.34 -7.14 6.37
C ARG A 145 1.30 -6.03 6.24
N ARG A 146 1.72 -4.77 6.15
CA ARG A 146 0.79 -3.64 5.99
C ARG A 146 0.10 -3.65 4.64
N ALA A 147 0.80 -4.00 3.57
CA ALA A 147 0.21 -4.21 2.25
C ALA A 147 -0.87 -5.31 2.28
N SER A 148 -0.62 -6.41 3.01
CA SER A 148 -1.63 -7.46 3.21
C SER A 148 -2.89 -6.95 3.93
N ILE A 149 -2.74 -6.10 4.95
CA ILE A 149 -3.87 -5.47 5.65
C ILE A 149 -4.67 -4.61 4.68
N MET A 150 -4.02 -3.75 3.89
CA MET A 150 -4.65 -2.90 2.88
C MET A 150 -5.44 -3.74 1.85
N VAL A 151 -4.84 -4.81 1.34
CA VAL A 151 -5.49 -5.72 0.37
C VAL A 151 -6.70 -6.41 1.01
N ASN A 152 -6.62 -6.86 2.26
CA ASN A 152 -7.74 -7.48 2.95
C ASN A 152 -8.87 -6.48 3.22
N SER A 153 -8.53 -5.25 3.58
CA SER A 153 -9.49 -4.13 3.70
C SER A 153 -10.23 -3.89 2.36
N THR A 154 -9.50 -3.94 1.24
CA THR A 154 -10.08 -3.84 -0.09
C THR A 154 -11.01 -5.01 -0.41
N LYS A 155 -10.60 -6.25 -0.13
CA LYS A 155 -11.44 -7.44 -0.33
C LYS A 155 -12.72 -7.40 0.49
N ALA A 156 -12.67 -6.90 1.72
CA ALA A 156 -13.85 -6.73 2.56
C ALA A 156 -14.88 -5.76 1.95
N ASN A 157 -14.42 -4.83 1.11
CA ASN A 157 -15.28 -3.87 0.42
C ASN A 157 -15.65 -4.29 -1.02
N LYS A 158 -15.37 -5.53 -1.43
CA LYS A 158 -15.59 -6.02 -2.80
C LYS A 158 -16.99 -5.73 -3.32
N ASN A 159 -18.02 -5.99 -2.53
CA ASN A 159 -19.41 -5.79 -2.95
C ASN A 159 -19.75 -4.31 -3.17
N LEU A 160 -19.23 -3.41 -2.35
CA LEU A 160 -19.42 -1.96 -2.52
C LEU A 160 -18.65 -1.42 -3.72
N LEU A 161 -17.43 -1.93 -3.95
CA LEU A 161 -16.62 -1.58 -5.11
C LEU A 161 -17.30 -2.02 -6.42
N SER A 162 -17.88 -3.22 -6.45
CA SER A 162 -18.59 -3.71 -7.65
C SER A 162 -19.83 -2.91 -7.99
N GLN A 163 -20.51 -2.30 -7.00
CA GLN A 163 -21.66 -1.43 -7.24
C GLN A 163 -21.31 -0.15 -8.03
N VAL A 164 -20.03 0.22 -8.01
CA VAL A 164 -19.52 1.38 -8.75
C VAL A 164 -18.59 0.97 -9.90
N GLY A 165 -18.75 -0.23 -10.44
CA GLY A 165 -17.99 -0.70 -11.59
C GLY A 165 -16.51 -0.95 -11.31
N ILE A 166 -16.12 -1.19 -10.04
CA ILE A 166 -14.74 -1.52 -9.68
C ILE A 166 -14.64 -2.99 -9.28
N SER A 167 -13.76 -3.73 -9.94
CA SER A 167 -13.49 -5.14 -9.69
C SER A 167 -12.08 -5.35 -9.11
N ILE A 168 -11.91 -6.48 -8.41
CA ILE A 168 -10.62 -6.88 -7.82
C ILE A 168 -10.12 -8.10 -8.59
N GLY A 169 -8.93 -7.96 -9.19
CA GLY A 169 -8.26 -9.04 -9.90
C GLY A 169 -7.64 -10.09 -8.96
N THR A 170 -7.20 -11.20 -9.54
CA THR A 170 -6.50 -12.26 -8.81
C THR A 170 -5.13 -11.85 -8.27
N ASP A 171 -4.55 -10.80 -8.85
CA ASP A 171 -3.32 -10.13 -8.42
C ASP A 171 -3.55 -9.06 -7.35
N ASN A 172 -4.78 -8.95 -6.83
CA ASN A 172 -5.25 -7.94 -5.87
C ASN A 172 -5.24 -6.50 -6.40
N LYS A 173 -5.10 -6.31 -7.69
CA LYS A 173 -5.25 -5.00 -8.32
C LYS A 173 -6.71 -4.68 -8.57
N LEU A 174 -6.99 -3.39 -8.63
CA LEU A 174 -8.30 -2.87 -8.97
C LEU A 174 -8.38 -2.60 -10.47
N SER A 175 -9.56 -2.85 -11.03
CA SER A 175 -9.92 -2.43 -12.38
C SER A 175 -11.24 -1.66 -12.30
N ILE A 176 -11.35 -0.57 -13.05
CA ILE A 176 -12.54 0.24 -13.12
C ILE A 176 -13.09 0.25 -14.56
N ASP A 177 -14.36 -0.05 -14.71
CA ASP A 177 -15.08 0.11 -15.96
C ASP A 177 -15.72 1.51 -15.99
N GLU A 178 -15.40 2.30 -17.03
CA GLU A 178 -15.84 3.68 -17.14
C GLU A 178 -17.35 3.79 -17.33
N ASP A 179 -17.92 2.93 -18.17
CA ASP A 179 -19.35 2.97 -18.48
C ASP A 179 -20.18 2.52 -17.29
N GLU A 180 -19.77 1.46 -16.61
CA GLU A 180 -20.42 0.98 -15.38
C GLU A 180 -20.31 2.04 -14.28
N PHE A 181 -19.13 2.64 -14.11
CA PHE A 181 -18.93 3.70 -13.13
C PHE A 181 -19.85 4.90 -13.39
N LYS A 182 -19.90 5.39 -14.62
CA LYS A 182 -20.73 6.55 -14.98
C LYS A 182 -22.23 6.26 -14.90
N LYS A 183 -22.65 4.99 -15.06
CA LYS A 183 -24.03 4.55 -14.84
C LYS A 183 -24.37 4.36 -13.36
N SER A 184 -23.37 4.19 -12.50
CA SER A 184 -23.60 3.95 -11.09
C SER A 184 -24.12 5.20 -10.35
N GLU A 185 -24.65 4.96 -9.16
CA GLU A 185 -25.11 6.01 -8.25
C GLU A 185 -23.93 6.80 -7.67
N MET A 186 -23.80 8.07 -8.04
CA MET A 186 -22.69 8.91 -7.55
C MET A 186 -22.72 9.13 -6.03
N VAL A 187 -23.87 8.96 -5.39
CA VAL A 187 -23.99 8.99 -3.92
C VAL A 187 -23.26 7.79 -3.32
N THR A 188 -23.37 6.61 -3.92
CA THR A 188 -22.65 5.40 -3.52
C THR A 188 -21.14 5.58 -3.69
N ALA A 189 -20.68 6.08 -4.84
CA ALA A 189 -19.28 6.40 -5.08
C ALA A 189 -18.76 7.42 -4.05
N LYS A 190 -19.53 8.48 -3.76
CA LYS A 190 -19.16 9.46 -2.74
C LYS A 190 -19.00 8.83 -1.36
N SER A 191 -19.94 8.00 -0.93
CA SER A 191 -19.89 7.35 0.40
C SER A 191 -18.72 6.37 0.50
N LEU A 192 -18.35 5.72 -0.61
CA LEU A 192 -17.26 4.78 -0.67
C LEU A 192 -15.88 5.47 -0.58
N PHE A 193 -15.72 6.63 -1.23
CA PHE A 193 -14.42 7.28 -1.34
C PHE A 193 -14.25 8.53 -0.48
N SER A 194 -15.32 9.16 -0.02
CA SER A 194 -15.27 10.43 0.70
C SER A 194 -15.95 10.34 2.06
N GLY A 195 -15.39 11.04 3.04
CA GLY A 195 -15.91 11.11 4.40
C GLY A 195 -15.19 10.21 5.40
N VAL A 196 -15.50 10.45 6.68
CA VAL A 196 -14.92 9.68 7.80
C VAL A 196 -15.43 8.23 7.75
N GLY A 197 -14.53 7.27 7.91
CA GLY A 197 -14.87 5.84 7.89
C GLY A 197 -15.10 5.25 6.49
N SER A 198 -14.96 6.04 5.42
CA SER A 198 -15.07 5.53 4.05
C SER A 198 -13.94 4.55 3.72
N TYR A 199 -14.18 3.68 2.73
CA TYR A 199 -13.14 2.82 2.18
C TYR A 199 -11.90 3.62 1.77
N GLY A 200 -12.08 4.73 1.05
CA GLY A 200 -10.98 5.60 0.65
C GLY A 200 -10.13 6.07 1.85
N LYS A 201 -10.76 6.48 2.95
CA LYS A 201 -10.04 6.89 4.17
C LYS A 201 -9.32 5.75 4.86
N ASN A 202 -9.89 4.56 4.87
CA ASN A 202 -9.23 3.38 5.42
C ASN A 202 -7.98 3.02 4.60
N ILE A 203 -8.08 3.04 3.27
CA ILE A 203 -6.92 2.82 2.40
C ILE A 203 -5.86 3.91 2.55
N GLN A 204 -6.26 5.17 2.75
CA GLN A 204 -5.32 6.26 3.07
C GLN A 204 -4.54 5.99 4.36
N ALA A 205 -5.23 5.51 5.40
CA ALA A 205 -4.59 5.16 6.66
C ALA A 205 -3.59 4.01 6.49
N ASP A 206 -3.99 2.95 5.76
CA ASP A 206 -3.11 1.81 5.46
C ASP A 206 -1.89 2.25 4.63
N ALA A 207 -2.10 3.09 3.60
CA ALA A 207 -1.02 3.65 2.78
C ALA A 207 -0.05 4.50 3.62
N SER A 208 -0.56 5.30 4.55
CA SER A 208 0.27 6.10 5.46
C SER A 208 1.15 5.23 6.37
N MET A 209 0.61 4.08 6.81
CA MET A 209 1.38 3.12 7.59
C MET A 209 2.45 2.40 6.74
N ILE A 210 2.14 2.10 5.47
CA ILE A 210 3.11 1.55 4.50
C ILE A 210 4.22 2.57 4.24
N TYR A 211 3.86 3.84 4.03
CA TYR A 211 4.79 4.95 3.89
C TYR A 211 5.78 5.00 5.06
N GLY A 212 5.29 5.00 6.29
CA GLY A 212 6.13 5.01 7.50
C GLY A 212 7.08 3.80 7.57
N SER A 213 6.60 2.61 7.20
CA SER A 213 7.44 1.40 7.15
C SER A 213 8.53 1.51 6.08
N ALA A 214 8.21 2.03 4.89
CA ALA A 214 9.19 2.22 3.82
C ALA A 214 10.26 3.27 4.18
N VAL A 215 9.86 4.37 4.85
CA VAL A 215 10.81 5.38 5.36
C VAL A 215 11.76 4.76 6.40
N ALA A 216 11.23 3.96 7.33
CA ALA A 216 12.03 3.26 8.32
C ALA A 216 13.01 2.27 7.68
N ASP A 217 12.58 1.57 6.62
CA ASP A 217 13.42 0.65 5.88
C ASP A 217 14.54 1.38 5.12
N ILE A 218 14.24 2.49 4.44
CA ILE A 218 15.24 3.36 3.83
C ILE A 218 16.27 3.84 4.85
N ALA A 219 15.84 4.22 6.05
CA ALA A 219 16.73 4.65 7.11
C ALA A 219 17.68 3.52 7.58
N LYS A 220 17.15 2.30 7.77
CA LYS A 220 17.94 1.11 8.09
C LYS A 220 18.98 0.81 7.00
N LEU A 221 18.55 0.83 5.73
CA LEU A 221 19.42 0.55 4.58
C LEU A 221 20.44 1.68 4.32
N SER A 222 20.17 2.89 4.81
CA SER A 222 21.07 4.03 4.67
C SER A 222 22.24 3.99 5.67
N GLY A 223 22.15 3.10 6.64
CA GLY A 223 23.19 2.78 7.60
C GLY A 223 23.75 4.02 8.33
N SER A 224 23.93 3.95 9.64
CA SER A 224 24.91 4.78 10.30
C SER A 224 26.30 4.20 9.93
N THR A 225 26.82 4.57 8.77
CA THR A 225 28.20 4.24 8.44
C THR A 225 29.09 5.02 9.41
N TYR A 226 29.75 4.31 10.31
CA TYR A 226 30.91 4.86 10.98
C TYR A 226 31.89 5.24 9.87
N GLY A 227 32.20 6.52 9.73
CA GLY A 227 33.29 6.95 8.86
C GLY A 227 34.57 6.25 9.26
N SER A 228 35.55 6.17 8.35
CA SER A 228 36.88 5.58 8.59
C SER A 228 37.61 6.13 9.82
N THR A 229 37.09 7.21 10.41
CA THR A 229 37.58 7.85 11.67
C THR A 229 36.76 7.46 12.90
N GLY A 230 35.79 6.52 12.81
CA GLY A 230 34.91 6.15 13.92
C GLY A 230 33.89 7.22 14.33
N ALA A 231 33.82 8.34 13.62
CA ALA A 231 32.81 9.38 13.87
C ALA A 231 31.45 8.98 13.30
N TYR A 232 30.40 9.14 14.10
CA TYR A 232 29.02 8.92 13.74
C TYR A 232 28.61 9.95 12.67
N GLN A 233 28.49 9.53 11.42
CA GLN A 233 27.91 10.37 10.41
C GLN A 233 26.38 10.24 10.49
N TYR A 234 25.77 11.09 11.31
CA TYR A 234 24.34 11.29 11.35
C TYR A 234 23.94 12.04 10.06
N ASN A 235 23.60 11.29 9.02
CA ASN A 235 22.93 11.88 7.86
C ASN A 235 21.53 12.30 8.32
N SER A 236 21.42 13.56 8.72
CA SER A 236 20.18 14.17 9.13
C SER A 236 19.21 14.23 7.95
N PHE A 237 18.32 13.24 7.84
CA PHE A 237 17.06 13.38 7.11
C PHE A 237 16.11 14.42 7.77
N ALA A 238 16.64 15.27 8.64
CA ALA A 238 15.91 16.33 9.33
C ALA A 238 15.48 17.49 8.41
N SER A 239 15.79 17.47 7.11
CA SER A 239 15.40 18.54 6.20
C SER A 239 14.03 18.36 5.53
N PHE A 240 13.33 17.26 5.77
CA PHE A 240 11.99 17.05 5.19
C PHE A 240 10.83 17.58 6.03
N ASN A 241 11.07 18.08 7.24
CA ASN A 241 10.02 18.67 8.10
C ASN A 241 9.87 20.19 7.96
N ARG A 242 10.23 20.79 6.83
CA ARG A 242 10.23 22.25 6.68
C ARG A 242 9.05 22.83 5.89
N TYR A 243 8.06 22.03 5.54
CA TYR A 243 6.83 22.48 4.91
C TYR A 243 5.62 21.75 5.50
N LEU A 244 5.29 22.09 6.73
CA LEU A 244 3.96 22.02 7.30
C LEU A 244 3.58 23.42 7.76
#